data_369952cb8c9d535a1a804f48ebad587f
#
_entry.id   369952cb8c9d535a1a804f48ebad587f
#
_cell.length_a   1.000
_cell.length_b   1.000
_cell.length_c   1.000
_cell.angle_alpha   90.00
_cell.angle_beta   90.00
_cell.angle_gamma   90.00
#
_symmetry.space_group_name_H-M   'P 1'
#
loop_
_entity.id
_entity.type
_entity.pdbx_description
1 polymer ?
#
loop_
_entity_poly.entity_id
_entity_poly.type
_entity_poly.pdbx_seq_one_letter_code
_entity_poly.pdbx_strand_id
1 'polypeptide(L)'
;MTLEKISRRTLGAAIAAAVLALAGCGGEEKPQGAAPQASADAQKTLIPIGIVQLVEHDALDVAVRGIIDGLAERGYKEGERITIDRQNAQADQSNLHNIGTRFASAGNKVIFAVATPAAQAMATAAKDIPIVGTAITDFVSAKLVKSDDAPGGNVTGVSDMGPIEKQFELLAKLVPNMKTVGTIYNSSEVNSAVQVKLLKDAAAAAGVEVLEATVSSVNDIQQAATSLKGKVDALYLPTDNVIASAVPVLAKIVDPAKIPTVAGEVGMVRNGCLASVSVDYYTLGKMTGEMGADILDGKSIPAKMPIRRQLDGELVINMKTAKAIGITIPEELLSKATKFE
;
A
#
# COMPACT_ATOMS: atom_id res chain seq x y z
N MET A 1 35.01 -46.47 -23.49
CA MET A 1 34.25 -47.62 -24.06
C MET A 1 32.94 -47.05 -24.57
N THR A 2 32.97 -46.87 -25.92
CA THR A 2 32.04 -47.21 -26.98
C THR A 2 30.66 -46.56 -26.88
N LEU A 3 30.42 -45.50 -27.63
CA LEU A 3 29.89 -45.32 -28.99
C LEU A 3 28.82 -46.35 -29.42
N GLU A 4 27.62 -45.90 -29.74
CA GLU A 4 27.06 -46.21 -31.05
C GLU A 4 25.91 -45.26 -31.45
N LYS A 5 26.08 -44.73 -32.65
CA LYS A 5 25.15 -44.01 -33.53
C LYS A 5 24.27 -45.02 -34.25
N ILE A 6 23.08 -44.62 -34.73
CA ILE A 6 22.42 -45.00 -36.02
C ILE A 6 21.21 -44.06 -36.14
N SER A 7 21.13 -43.14 -37.07
CA SER A 7 21.07 -43.06 -38.53
C SER A 7 19.66 -43.22 -39.16
N ARG A 8 19.16 -42.09 -39.68
CA ARG A 8 18.38 -41.78 -40.91
C ARG A 8 17.60 -42.88 -41.64
N ARG A 9 16.40 -42.46 -42.13
CA ARG A 9 15.87 -42.55 -43.51
C ARG A 9 14.38 -42.17 -43.54
N THR A 10 13.97 -41.08 -44.15
CA THR A 10 13.53 -40.72 -45.52
C THR A 10 12.67 -41.75 -46.27
N LEU A 11 11.52 -41.28 -46.77
CA LEU A 11 10.79 -41.52 -48.04
C LEU A 11 9.35 -41.02 -47.83
N GLY A 12 8.66 -40.18 -48.60
CA GLY A 12 8.73 -39.79 -49.98
C GLY A 12 7.47 -40.21 -50.73
N ALA A 13 6.95 -39.30 -51.55
CA ALA A 13 5.96 -39.49 -52.66
C ALA A 13 4.46 -39.44 -52.28
N ALA A 14 3.64 -38.40 -52.63
CA ALA A 14 3.19 -37.90 -53.94
C ALA A 14 2.27 -38.87 -54.72
N ILE A 15 1.14 -38.35 -55.22
CA ILE A 15 0.36 -38.64 -56.47
C ILE A 15 -1.07 -38.12 -56.23
N ALA A 16 -1.55 -37.07 -56.82
CA ALA A 16 -1.90 -36.76 -58.23
C ALA A 16 -3.45 -36.72 -58.41
N ALA A 17 -3.85 -35.73 -59.11
CA ALA A 17 -5.14 -35.21 -59.49
C ALA A 17 -6.05 -36.16 -60.28
N ALA A 18 -7.35 -35.91 -60.25
CA ALA A 18 -8.23 -36.15 -61.39
C ALA A 18 -9.41 -35.13 -61.38
N VAL A 19 -9.45 -34.39 -62.45
CA VAL A 19 -10.53 -33.51 -62.92
C VAL A 19 -11.57 -34.36 -63.63
N LEU A 20 -12.84 -34.11 -63.39
CA LEU A 20 -13.89 -34.40 -64.39
C LEU A 20 -15.01 -33.39 -64.28
N ALA A 21 -15.14 -32.58 -65.34
CA ALA A 21 -16.24 -31.65 -65.55
C ALA A 21 -17.44 -32.42 -66.19
N LEU A 22 -18.63 -32.06 -65.77
CA LEU A 22 -19.85 -32.24 -66.57
C LEU A 22 -20.79 -31.06 -66.38
N ALA A 23 -21.11 -30.46 -67.51
CA ALA A 23 -21.99 -29.31 -67.65
C ALA A 23 -23.48 -29.71 -67.54
N GLY A 24 -24.28 -28.80 -66.98
CA GLY A 24 -25.75 -28.88 -67.02
C GLY A 24 -26.29 -27.50 -66.81
N CYS A 25 -26.92 -26.94 -67.81
CA CYS A 25 -27.54 -25.65 -67.92
C CYS A 25 -28.81 -25.54 -67.04
N GLY A 26 -29.10 -24.34 -66.55
CA GLY A 26 -30.45 -23.82 -66.30
C GLY A 26 -30.69 -23.04 -65.04
N GLY A 27 -30.99 -21.74 -65.17
CA GLY A 27 -31.72 -20.97 -64.15
C GLY A 27 -30.97 -19.75 -63.62
N GLU A 28 -31.26 -18.58 -64.18
CA GLU A 28 -30.89 -17.28 -63.61
C GLU A 28 -31.68 -17.01 -62.31
N GLU A 29 -30.99 -16.99 -61.19
CA GLU A 29 -31.41 -16.24 -60.02
C GLU A 29 -30.18 -15.47 -59.47
N LYS A 30 -30.31 -14.14 -59.46
CA LYS A 30 -29.31 -13.23 -58.87
C LYS A 30 -29.16 -13.52 -57.37
N PRO A 31 -28.00 -13.79 -56.85
CA PRO A 31 -27.75 -13.73 -55.43
C PRO A 31 -27.59 -12.25 -55.05
N GLN A 32 -28.54 -11.75 -54.22
CA GLN A 32 -28.31 -10.55 -53.44
C GLN A 32 -27.04 -10.71 -52.60
N GLY A 33 -26.11 -9.81 -52.81
CA GLY A 33 -24.88 -9.73 -52.06
C GLY A 33 -25.15 -9.59 -50.56
N ALA A 34 -24.88 -10.64 -49.81
CA ALA A 34 -24.64 -10.54 -48.38
C ALA A 34 -23.35 -9.78 -48.18
N ALA A 35 -23.47 -8.52 -47.74
CA ALA A 35 -22.35 -7.77 -47.23
C ALA A 35 -21.68 -8.57 -46.10
N PRO A 36 -20.34 -8.67 -46.06
CA PRO A 36 -19.69 -9.27 -44.92
C PRO A 36 -20.00 -8.40 -43.71
N GLN A 37 -20.81 -8.93 -42.79
CA GLN A 37 -20.84 -8.42 -41.44
C GLN A 37 -19.40 -8.60 -40.88
N ALA A 38 -18.64 -7.51 -40.95
CA ALA A 38 -17.44 -7.37 -40.17
C ALA A 38 -17.85 -7.35 -38.70
N SER A 39 -17.80 -8.49 -38.05
CA SER A 39 -17.77 -8.61 -36.62
C SER A 39 -16.47 -7.96 -36.14
N ALA A 40 -16.50 -6.64 -36.03
CA ALA A 40 -15.46 -5.88 -35.33
C ALA A 40 -15.67 -6.06 -33.80
N ASP A 41 -15.43 -7.24 -33.27
CA ASP A 41 -14.95 -7.42 -31.94
C ASP A 41 -13.49 -6.92 -31.95
N ALA A 42 -13.31 -5.60 -32.00
CA ALA A 42 -12.08 -4.97 -31.62
C ALA A 42 -11.87 -5.30 -30.16
N GLN A 43 -11.11 -6.33 -29.90
CA GLN A 43 -10.69 -6.75 -28.57
C GLN A 43 -10.10 -5.51 -27.88
N LYS A 44 -10.88 -4.89 -26.99
CA LYS A 44 -10.53 -3.64 -26.33
C LYS A 44 -9.27 -3.92 -25.51
N THR A 45 -8.11 -3.46 -26.00
CA THR A 45 -6.83 -3.65 -25.30
C THR A 45 -6.87 -2.88 -23.98
N LEU A 46 -6.98 -3.59 -22.88
CA LEU A 46 -6.99 -3.00 -21.55
C LEU A 46 -5.59 -2.46 -21.21
N ILE A 47 -5.55 -1.34 -20.53
CA ILE A 47 -4.32 -0.71 -20.05
C ILE A 47 -3.83 -1.48 -18.82
N PRO A 48 -2.64 -2.13 -18.85
CA PRO A 48 -2.13 -2.83 -17.68
C PRO A 48 -1.58 -1.84 -16.65
N ILE A 49 -1.96 -2.05 -15.37
CA ILE A 49 -1.42 -1.35 -14.22
C ILE A 49 -1.07 -2.35 -13.11
N GLY A 50 -0.08 -2.01 -12.29
CA GLY A 50 0.30 -2.80 -11.13
C GLY A 50 -0.10 -2.11 -9.83
N ILE A 51 -0.58 -2.88 -8.84
CA ILE A 51 -0.71 -2.43 -7.45
C ILE A 51 0.10 -3.38 -6.57
N VAL A 52 1.08 -2.86 -5.85
CA VAL A 52 1.84 -3.63 -4.85
C VAL A 52 1.58 -3.08 -3.46
N GLN A 53 1.17 -3.97 -2.56
CA GLN A 53 1.00 -3.70 -1.14
C GLN A 53 2.09 -4.43 -0.36
N LEU A 54 2.68 -3.76 0.65
CA LEU A 54 3.75 -4.35 1.45
C LEU A 54 3.27 -5.56 2.24
N VAL A 55 2.17 -5.39 2.98
CA VAL A 55 1.57 -6.40 3.86
C VAL A 55 0.09 -6.11 4.05
N GLU A 56 -0.69 -7.10 4.46
CA GLU A 56 -2.12 -6.94 4.73
C GLU A 56 -2.34 -6.37 6.14
N HIS A 57 -2.97 -5.21 6.21
CA HIS A 57 -3.58 -4.63 7.41
C HIS A 57 -4.55 -3.51 7.03
N ASP A 58 -5.45 -3.15 7.96
CA ASP A 58 -6.61 -2.29 7.71
C ASP A 58 -6.31 -1.01 6.93
N ALA A 59 -5.26 -0.26 7.30
CA ALA A 59 -4.95 1.02 6.66
C ALA A 59 -4.53 0.82 5.20
N LEU A 60 -3.64 -0.16 4.89
CA LEU A 60 -3.20 -0.41 3.53
C LEU A 60 -4.32 -0.99 2.66
N ASP A 61 -5.17 -1.87 3.21
CA ASP A 61 -6.30 -2.46 2.49
C ASP A 61 -7.31 -1.39 2.09
N VAL A 62 -7.58 -0.44 3.01
CA VAL A 62 -8.44 0.71 2.76
C VAL A 62 -7.83 1.65 1.71
N ALA A 63 -6.53 1.89 1.76
CA ALA A 63 -5.83 2.70 0.76
C ALA A 63 -5.91 2.07 -0.64
N VAL A 64 -5.72 0.74 -0.76
CA VAL A 64 -5.88 0.03 -2.04
C VAL A 64 -7.29 0.17 -2.60
N ARG A 65 -8.32 0.05 -1.75
CA ARG A 65 -9.72 0.30 -2.18
C ARG A 65 -9.87 1.74 -2.70
N GLY A 66 -9.34 2.72 -1.97
CA GLY A 66 -9.35 4.12 -2.38
C GLY A 66 -8.69 4.34 -3.75
N ILE A 67 -7.53 3.71 -4.03
CA ILE A 67 -6.86 3.78 -5.35
C ILE A 67 -7.79 3.31 -6.45
N ILE A 68 -8.44 2.16 -6.27
CA ILE A 68 -9.32 1.55 -7.27
C ILE A 68 -10.54 2.44 -7.52
N ASP A 69 -11.15 2.97 -6.46
CA ASP A 69 -12.31 3.85 -6.55
C ASP A 69 -11.94 5.20 -7.19
N GLY A 70 -10.80 5.78 -6.82
CA GLY A 70 -10.28 7.00 -7.42
C GLY A 70 -10.00 6.85 -8.93
N LEU A 71 -9.45 5.71 -9.35
CA LEU A 71 -9.30 5.36 -10.77
C LEU A 71 -10.66 5.22 -11.47
N ALA A 72 -11.61 4.50 -10.84
CA ALA A 72 -12.93 4.25 -11.41
C ALA A 72 -13.73 5.54 -11.60
N GLU A 73 -13.69 6.47 -10.66
CA GLU A 73 -14.33 7.79 -10.76
C GLU A 73 -13.76 8.64 -11.91
N ARG A 74 -12.50 8.41 -12.26
CA ARG A 74 -11.83 9.04 -13.41
C ARG A 74 -12.04 8.25 -14.72
N GLY A 75 -12.92 7.23 -14.71
CA GLY A 75 -13.26 6.42 -15.88
C GLY A 75 -12.30 5.27 -16.17
N TYR A 76 -11.37 4.96 -15.26
CA TYR A 76 -10.46 3.82 -15.35
C TYR A 76 -10.99 2.64 -14.53
N LYS A 77 -12.07 2.00 -15.03
CA LYS A 77 -12.66 0.82 -14.38
C LYS A 77 -11.96 -0.46 -14.81
N GLU A 78 -11.73 -1.34 -13.85
CA GLU A 78 -11.17 -2.66 -14.10
C GLU A 78 -12.09 -3.51 -14.98
N GLY A 79 -11.52 -4.21 -15.96
CA GLY A 79 -12.26 -4.99 -16.96
C GLY A 79 -12.91 -4.17 -18.10
N GLU A 80 -13.03 -2.83 -17.94
CA GLU A 80 -13.57 -1.95 -18.97
C GLU A 80 -12.49 -1.15 -19.70
N ARG A 81 -11.53 -0.59 -18.98
CA ARG A 81 -10.47 0.26 -19.54
C ARG A 81 -9.08 -0.14 -19.06
N ILE A 82 -8.98 -0.71 -17.86
CA ILE A 82 -7.72 -1.17 -17.27
C ILE A 82 -7.81 -2.63 -16.85
N THR A 83 -6.64 -3.28 -16.75
CA THR A 83 -6.45 -4.52 -16.01
C THR A 83 -5.47 -4.28 -14.85
N ILE A 84 -5.75 -4.85 -13.68
CA ILE A 84 -4.97 -4.63 -12.47
C ILE A 84 -4.28 -5.91 -12.03
N ASP A 85 -2.95 -5.91 -12.01
CA ASP A 85 -2.16 -6.94 -11.35
C ASP A 85 -1.92 -6.52 -9.89
N ARG A 86 -2.63 -7.17 -8.96
CA ARG A 86 -2.53 -6.90 -7.51
C ARG A 86 -1.59 -7.89 -6.86
N GLN A 87 -0.58 -7.37 -6.17
CA GLN A 87 0.42 -8.17 -5.46
C GLN A 87 0.57 -7.73 -4.01
N ASN A 88 0.72 -8.70 -3.11
CA ASN A 88 1.05 -8.49 -1.71
C ASN A 88 2.41 -9.12 -1.42
N ALA A 89 3.33 -8.34 -0.88
CA ALA A 89 4.68 -8.80 -0.59
C ALA A 89 4.82 -9.54 0.74
N GLN A 90 3.77 -9.53 1.60
CA GLN A 90 3.77 -10.20 2.91
C GLN A 90 4.93 -9.77 3.82
N ALA A 91 5.29 -8.48 3.77
CA ALA A 91 6.42 -7.87 4.46
C ALA A 91 7.79 -8.51 4.13
N ASP A 92 7.90 -9.27 3.02
CA ASP A 92 9.12 -9.95 2.61
C ASP A 92 9.85 -9.19 1.50
N GLN A 93 11.15 -8.92 1.71
CA GLN A 93 11.97 -8.16 0.77
C GLN A 93 12.24 -8.92 -0.54
N SER A 94 12.31 -10.25 -0.48
CA SER A 94 12.50 -11.08 -1.68
C SER A 94 11.25 -11.06 -2.55
N ASN A 95 10.07 -11.08 -1.93
CA ASN A 95 8.79 -10.92 -2.63
C ASN A 95 8.69 -9.53 -3.27
N LEU A 96 9.08 -8.46 -2.57
CA LEU A 96 9.12 -7.10 -3.14
C LEU A 96 10.02 -7.04 -4.38
N HIS A 97 11.20 -7.65 -4.32
CA HIS A 97 12.13 -7.71 -5.45
C HIS A 97 11.51 -8.46 -6.65
N ASN A 98 10.91 -9.62 -6.41
CA ASN A 98 10.27 -10.44 -7.44
C ASN A 98 9.08 -9.71 -8.08
N ILE A 99 8.24 -9.06 -7.27
CA ILE A 99 7.11 -8.24 -7.76
C ILE A 99 7.62 -7.07 -8.61
N GLY A 100 8.69 -6.39 -8.15
CA GLY A 100 9.30 -5.31 -8.91
C GLY A 100 9.80 -5.74 -10.29
N THR A 101 10.51 -6.87 -10.35
CA THR A 101 10.99 -7.46 -11.60
C THR A 101 9.83 -7.84 -12.54
N ARG A 102 8.77 -8.45 -11.98
CA ARG A 102 7.53 -8.78 -12.69
C ARG A 102 6.89 -7.52 -13.27
N PHE A 103 6.67 -6.50 -12.46
CA PHE A 103 6.01 -5.27 -12.89
C PHE A 103 6.82 -4.49 -13.92
N ALA A 104 8.16 -4.50 -13.82
CA ALA A 104 9.05 -3.89 -14.81
C ALA A 104 8.92 -4.52 -16.18
N SER A 105 8.66 -5.83 -16.25
CA SER A 105 8.55 -6.58 -17.52
C SER A 105 7.12 -6.74 -18.06
N ALA A 106 6.09 -6.47 -17.22
CA ALA A 106 4.68 -6.71 -17.57
C ALA A 106 4.05 -5.64 -18.48
N GLY A 107 4.79 -4.58 -18.85
CA GLY A 107 4.27 -3.49 -19.68
C GLY A 107 3.30 -2.55 -18.98
N ASN A 108 3.31 -2.54 -17.66
CA ASN A 108 2.49 -1.64 -16.84
C ASN A 108 2.69 -0.18 -17.25
N LYS A 109 1.60 0.57 -17.35
CA LYS A 109 1.62 2.00 -17.68
C LYS A 109 1.80 2.88 -16.44
N VAL A 110 1.39 2.35 -15.28
CA VAL A 110 1.54 2.98 -13.98
C VAL A 110 1.65 1.86 -12.94
N ILE A 111 2.45 2.06 -11.89
CA ILE A 111 2.53 1.22 -10.71
C ILE A 111 2.07 2.02 -9.50
N PHE A 112 1.13 1.48 -8.74
CA PHE A 112 0.74 2.00 -7.44
C PHE A 112 1.48 1.23 -6.35
N ALA A 113 2.25 1.95 -5.54
CA ALA A 113 3.03 1.36 -4.46
C ALA A 113 2.48 1.78 -3.10
N VAL A 114 2.05 0.79 -2.31
CA VAL A 114 1.38 1.00 -1.02
C VAL A 114 2.33 0.62 0.10
N ALA A 115 2.75 1.59 0.89
CA ALA A 115 3.77 1.64 1.92
C ALA A 115 5.20 1.96 1.41
N THR A 116 5.99 2.57 2.30
CA THR A 116 7.36 3.05 1.99
C THR A 116 8.28 1.96 1.43
N PRO A 117 8.41 0.75 2.03
CA PRO A 117 9.29 -0.28 1.48
C PRO A 117 8.86 -0.78 0.10
N ALA A 118 7.54 -0.84 -0.17
CA ALA A 118 7.03 -1.21 -1.48
C ALA A 118 7.42 -0.17 -2.55
N ALA A 119 7.27 1.12 -2.24
CA ALA A 119 7.67 2.19 -3.14
C ALA A 119 9.19 2.20 -3.42
N GLN A 120 10.02 1.97 -2.41
CA GLN A 120 11.47 1.86 -2.56
C GLN A 120 11.87 0.71 -3.48
N ALA A 121 11.23 -0.46 -3.33
CA ALA A 121 11.47 -1.61 -4.18
C ALA A 121 11.07 -1.34 -5.63
N MET A 122 9.88 -0.74 -5.86
CA MET A 122 9.42 -0.40 -7.20
C MET A 122 10.29 0.67 -7.86
N ALA A 123 10.70 1.71 -7.13
CA ALA A 123 11.59 2.76 -7.63
C ALA A 123 12.96 2.20 -8.07
N THR A 124 13.42 1.14 -7.41
CA THR A 124 14.66 0.45 -7.75
C THR A 124 14.50 -0.41 -9.01
N ALA A 125 13.40 -1.16 -9.11
CA ALA A 125 13.19 -2.18 -10.16
C ALA A 125 12.60 -1.61 -11.45
N ALA A 126 11.71 -0.60 -11.38
CA ALA A 126 10.89 -0.10 -12.49
C ALA A 126 11.18 1.38 -12.79
N LYS A 127 12.43 1.70 -13.14
CA LYS A 127 12.93 3.08 -13.29
C LYS A 127 12.24 3.90 -14.37
N ASP A 128 11.71 3.25 -15.40
CA ASP A 128 11.09 3.88 -16.56
C ASP A 128 9.56 3.92 -16.49
N ILE A 129 8.96 3.28 -15.46
CA ILE A 129 7.51 3.24 -15.27
C ILE A 129 7.12 4.28 -14.22
N PRO A 130 6.07 5.10 -14.46
CA PRO A 130 5.50 5.98 -13.46
C PRO A 130 5.06 5.21 -12.21
N ILE A 131 5.47 5.70 -11.04
CA ILE A 131 5.09 5.14 -9.74
C ILE A 131 4.33 6.20 -8.95
N VAL A 132 3.13 5.83 -8.47
CA VAL A 132 2.33 6.68 -7.58
C VAL A 132 2.23 5.97 -6.24
N GLY A 133 2.89 6.53 -5.23
CA GLY A 133 2.93 5.97 -3.88
C GLY A 133 1.82 6.48 -2.98
N THR A 134 1.39 5.66 -2.03
CA THR A 134 0.50 6.05 -0.92
C THR A 134 0.90 5.33 0.35
N ALA A 135 0.42 5.82 1.50
CA ALA A 135 0.87 5.31 2.80
C ALA A 135 2.40 5.39 2.94
N ILE A 136 2.96 6.50 2.49
CA ILE A 136 4.39 6.81 2.55
C ILE A 136 4.56 8.04 3.43
N THR A 137 5.23 7.87 4.55
CA THR A 137 5.32 8.93 5.56
C THR A 137 6.13 10.12 5.05
N ASP A 138 7.35 9.88 4.56
CA ASP A 138 8.25 10.94 4.09
C ASP A 138 8.99 10.49 2.83
N PHE A 139 8.60 11.06 1.69
CA PHE A 139 9.17 10.69 0.38
C PHE A 139 10.63 11.07 0.22
N VAL A 140 11.05 12.17 0.85
CA VAL A 140 12.44 12.67 0.78
C VAL A 140 13.36 11.78 1.63
N SER A 141 12.98 11.52 2.88
CA SER A 141 13.74 10.62 3.78
C SER A 141 13.82 9.19 3.24
N ALA A 142 12.76 8.74 2.55
CA ALA A 142 12.73 7.46 1.86
C ALA A 142 13.57 7.43 0.58
N LYS A 143 14.17 8.57 0.16
CA LYS A 143 14.96 8.74 -1.07
C LYS A 143 14.19 8.43 -2.34
N LEU A 144 12.89 8.64 -2.33
CA LEU A 144 11.99 8.41 -3.46
C LEU A 144 11.90 9.63 -4.37
N VAL A 145 12.04 10.83 -3.81
CA VAL A 145 11.96 12.11 -4.52
C VAL A 145 13.06 13.06 -4.06
N LYS A 146 13.33 14.11 -4.85
CA LYS A 146 14.29 15.16 -4.49
C LYS A 146 13.70 16.13 -3.48
N SER A 147 12.44 16.50 -3.68
CA SER A 147 11.63 17.32 -2.79
C SER A 147 10.15 17.02 -3.00
N ASP A 148 9.30 17.38 -2.04
CA ASP A 148 7.86 17.18 -2.15
C ASP A 148 7.24 18.06 -3.25
N ASP A 149 7.73 19.29 -3.44
CA ASP A 149 7.21 20.22 -4.45
C ASP A 149 7.66 19.85 -5.87
N ALA A 150 8.85 19.26 -6.02
CA ALA A 150 9.43 18.89 -7.30
C ALA A 150 10.11 17.50 -7.20
N PRO A 151 9.35 16.41 -7.33
CA PRO A 151 9.86 15.05 -7.18
C PRO A 151 11.06 14.73 -8.07
N GLY A 152 11.03 15.15 -9.33
CA GLY A 152 12.18 15.12 -10.25
C GLY A 152 12.58 13.74 -10.78
N GLY A 153 11.82 12.69 -10.48
CA GLY A 153 12.03 11.32 -10.90
C GLY A 153 10.75 10.67 -11.46
N ASN A 154 10.71 9.33 -11.44
CA ASN A 154 9.53 8.57 -11.86
C ASN A 154 8.55 8.27 -10.71
N VAL A 155 8.78 8.79 -9.51
CA VAL A 155 7.94 8.60 -8.32
C VAL A 155 7.25 9.90 -7.95
N THR A 156 5.98 9.81 -7.59
CA THR A 156 5.15 10.82 -6.93
C THR A 156 4.16 10.12 -5.99
N GLY A 157 3.27 10.87 -5.33
CA GLY A 157 2.22 10.23 -4.54
C GLY A 157 1.61 11.08 -3.45
N VAL A 158 1.08 10.39 -2.43
CA VAL A 158 0.35 10.98 -1.30
C VAL A 158 0.99 10.52 0.01
N SER A 159 1.43 11.49 0.82
CA SER A 159 2.03 11.23 2.13
C SER A 159 0.95 10.99 3.20
N ASP A 160 1.21 10.01 4.07
CA ASP A 160 0.41 9.73 5.27
C ASP A 160 1.05 10.28 6.55
N MET A 161 2.02 11.19 6.44
CA MET A 161 2.65 11.81 7.61
C MET A 161 1.57 12.37 8.53
N GLY A 162 1.37 11.70 9.65
CA GLY A 162 0.44 12.11 10.69
C GLY A 162 0.97 13.29 11.52
N PRO A 163 0.11 13.91 12.32
CA PRO A 163 0.48 15.00 13.23
C PRO A 163 1.09 14.46 14.52
N ILE A 164 2.35 14.05 14.50
CA ILE A 164 3.03 13.34 15.61
C ILE A 164 2.99 14.14 16.90
N GLU A 165 3.15 15.46 16.83
CA GLU A 165 3.03 16.34 17.98
C GLU A 165 1.64 16.25 18.63
N LYS A 166 0.56 16.29 17.83
CA LYS A 166 -0.82 16.14 18.34
C LYS A 166 -1.08 14.75 18.90
N GLN A 167 -0.46 13.71 18.33
CA GLN A 167 -0.54 12.34 18.84
C GLN A 167 0.17 12.22 20.20
N PHE A 168 1.32 12.87 20.37
CA PHE A 168 2.02 12.95 21.65
C PHE A 168 1.22 13.78 22.69
N GLU A 169 0.65 14.93 22.30
CA GLU A 169 -0.24 15.71 23.15
C GLU A 169 -1.48 14.92 23.61
N LEU A 170 -2.07 14.11 22.68
CA LEU A 170 -3.17 13.20 23.03
C LEU A 170 -2.73 12.21 24.09
N LEU A 171 -1.54 11.61 23.94
CA LEU A 171 -1.00 10.67 24.91
C LEU A 171 -0.79 11.35 26.28
N ALA A 172 -0.24 12.55 26.30
CA ALA A 172 -0.05 13.33 27.53
C ALA A 172 -1.38 13.70 28.24
N LYS A 173 -2.45 13.95 27.48
CA LYS A 173 -3.80 14.16 28.03
C LYS A 173 -4.41 12.89 28.61
N LEU A 174 -4.17 11.75 27.96
CA LEU A 174 -4.64 10.45 28.44
C LEU A 174 -3.86 9.95 29.65
N VAL A 175 -2.58 10.31 29.77
CA VAL A 175 -1.67 9.88 30.84
C VAL A 175 -1.04 11.12 31.50
N PRO A 176 -1.77 11.82 32.38
CA PRO A 176 -1.24 12.99 33.11
C PRO A 176 0.01 12.61 33.92
N ASN A 177 1.02 13.48 33.91
CA ASN A 177 2.30 13.28 34.59
C ASN A 177 3.15 12.12 34.10
N MET A 178 2.93 11.68 32.84
CA MET A 178 3.78 10.70 32.15
C MET A 178 5.25 11.10 32.24
N LYS A 179 6.12 10.15 32.64
CA LYS A 179 7.58 10.34 32.72
C LYS A 179 8.31 9.60 31.62
N THR A 180 7.76 8.47 31.20
CA THR A 180 8.42 7.58 30.25
C THR A 180 7.41 7.09 29.23
N VAL A 181 7.68 7.35 27.95
CA VAL A 181 6.92 6.78 26.83
C VAL A 181 7.76 5.70 26.14
N GLY A 182 7.16 4.53 25.90
CA GLY A 182 7.77 3.49 25.10
C GLY A 182 7.38 3.62 23.63
N THR A 183 8.24 3.14 22.75
CA THR A 183 7.90 2.95 21.32
C THR A 183 8.42 1.63 20.83
N ILE A 184 7.64 0.95 19.98
CA ILE A 184 8.02 -0.31 19.34
C ILE A 184 7.89 -0.11 17.83
N TYR A 185 8.94 -0.44 17.08
CA TYR A 185 8.96 -0.25 15.65
C TYR A 185 9.98 -1.14 14.94
N ASN A 186 9.78 -1.37 13.65
CA ASN A 186 10.75 -2.04 12.80
C ASN A 186 11.85 -1.05 12.38
N SER A 187 13.07 -1.25 12.85
CA SER A 187 14.19 -0.35 12.57
C SER A 187 14.62 -0.33 11.10
N SER A 188 14.19 -1.28 10.29
CA SER A 188 14.43 -1.28 8.83
C SER A 188 13.39 -0.44 8.04
N GLU A 189 12.30 0.01 8.69
CA GLU A 189 11.31 0.88 8.09
C GLU A 189 11.67 2.36 8.31
N VAL A 190 12.08 3.05 7.24
CA VAL A 190 12.47 4.47 7.29
C VAL A 190 11.32 5.36 7.78
N ASN A 191 10.06 5.05 7.37
CA ASN A 191 8.85 5.72 7.85
C ASN A 191 8.75 5.71 9.38
N SER A 192 9.03 4.58 10.01
CA SER A 192 8.98 4.43 11.48
C SER A 192 10.09 5.23 12.15
N ALA A 193 11.31 5.15 11.63
CA ALA A 193 12.46 5.87 12.18
C ALA A 193 12.27 7.40 12.16
N VAL A 194 11.67 7.96 11.09
CA VAL A 194 11.33 9.38 10.99
C VAL A 194 10.35 9.79 12.08
N GLN A 195 9.27 9.03 12.28
CA GLN A 195 8.25 9.33 13.29
C GLN A 195 8.78 9.18 14.71
N VAL A 196 9.63 8.17 14.97
CA VAL A 196 10.28 8.00 16.29
C VAL A 196 11.20 9.17 16.60
N LYS A 197 11.89 9.73 15.60
CA LYS A 197 12.66 10.95 15.79
C LYS A 197 11.78 12.12 16.20
N LEU A 198 10.66 12.35 15.51
CA LEU A 198 9.70 13.41 15.84
C LEU A 198 9.07 13.19 17.23
N LEU A 199 8.76 11.95 17.60
CA LEU A 199 8.33 11.60 18.96
C LEU A 199 9.36 12.01 20.02
N LYS A 200 10.65 11.69 19.79
CA LYS A 200 11.72 12.06 20.72
C LYS A 200 11.85 13.58 20.86
N ASP A 201 11.73 14.32 19.77
CA ASP A 201 11.79 15.78 19.81
C ASP A 201 10.62 16.34 20.64
N ALA A 202 9.39 15.84 20.46
CA ALA A 202 8.21 16.24 21.22
C ALA A 202 8.30 15.82 22.72
N ALA A 203 8.74 14.61 22.99
CA ALA A 203 8.92 14.10 24.36
C ALA A 203 10.00 14.88 25.11
N ALA A 204 11.13 15.19 24.50
CA ALA A 204 12.20 15.98 25.08
C ALA A 204 11.71 17.38 25.46
N ALA A 205 10.91 18.04 24.61
CA ALA A 205 10.31 19.34 24.89
C ALA A 205 9.36 19.30 26.10
N ALA A 206 8.74 18.15 26.39
CA ALA A 206 7.85 17.92 27.52
C ALA A 206 8.57 17.34 28.77
N GLY A 207 9.88 17.07 28.70
CA GLY A 207 10.64 16.44 29.79
C GLY A 207 10.27 14.96 30.03
N VAL A 208 9.84 14.26 28.97
CA VAL A 208 9.46 12.85 28.99
C VAL A 208 10.57 12.02 28.35
N GLU A 209 10.96 10.92 29.01
CA GLU A 209 11.94 9.97 28.47
C GLU A 209 11.31 9.06 27.45
N VAL A 210 12.07 8.70 26.38
CA VAL A 210 11.64 7.74 25.35
C VAL A 210 12.44 6.46 25.47
N LEU A 211 11.76 5.33 25.70
CA LEU A 211 12.36 4.00 25.67
C LEU A 211 11.97 3.29 24.36
N GLU A 212 12.99 2.84 23.63
CA GLU A 212 12.79 2.18 22.34
C GLU A 212 12.97 0.67 22.46
N ALA A 213 12.08 -0.08 21.78
CA ALA A 213 12.27 -1.49 21.48
C ALA A 213 12.07 -1.71 19.97
N THR A 214 13.04 -2.36 19.34
CA THR A 214 12.97 -2.60 17.89
C THR A 214 12.60 -4.04 17.58
N VAL A 215 11.92 -4.23 16.45
CA VAL A 215 11.55 -5.53 15.90
C VAL A 215 12.09 -5.65 14.49
N SER A 216 12.21 -6.86 13.98
CA SER A 216 12.50 -7.15 12.57
C SER A 216 11.35 -7.92 11.90
N SER A 217 10.48 -8.52 12.70
CA SER A 217 9.33 -9.30 12.26
C SER A 217 8.22 -9.31 13.32
N VAL A 218 7.04 -9.81 12.96
CA VAL A 218 5.91 -9.98 13.89
C VAL A 218 6.26 -10.91 15.08
N ASN A 219 7.20 -11.82 14.91
CA ASN A 219 7.63 -12.76 15.96
C ASN A 219 8.34 -12.07 17.13
N ASP A 220 8.94 -10.89 16.89
CA ASP A 220 9.70 -10.16 17.89
C ASP A 220 8.80 -9.29 18.79
N ILE A 221 7.55 -9.02 18.37
CA ILE A 221 6.62 -8.08 19.03
C ILE A 221 6.37 -8.48 20.48
N GLN A 222 6.17 -9.76 20.76
CA GLN A 222 5.92 -10.24 22.10
C GLN A 222 7.10 -9.94 23.04
N GLN A 223 8.32 -10.17 22.59
CA GLN A 223 9.51 -9.90 23.38
C GLN A 223 9.73 -8.39 23.57
N ALA A 224 9.57 -7.60 22.49
CA ALA A 224 9.70 -6.15 22.53
C ALA A 224 8.71 -5.52 23.51
N ALA A 225 7.42 -5.88 23.42
CA ALA A 225 6.38 -5.38 24.34
C ALA A 225 6.65 -5.79 25.79
N THR A 226 7.08 -7.04 26.02
CA THR A 226 7.42 -7.54 27.36
C THR A 226 8.59 -6.77 27.96
N SER A 227 9.58 -6.39 27.14
CA SER A 227 10.78 -5.66 27.61
C SER A 227 10.45 -4.25 28.15
N LEU A 228 9.37 -3.63 27.69
CA LEU A 228 8.90 -2.31 28.11
C LEU A 228 7.91 -2.37 29.27
N LYS A 229 7.32 -3.53 29.54
CA LYS A 229 6.35 -3.70 30.62
C LYS A 229 6.94 -3.31 31.98
N GLY A 230 6.23 -2.43 32.69
CA GLY A 230 6.66 -1.90 34.00
C GLY A 230 7.78 -0.87 33.95
N LYS A 231 8.21 -0.46 32.75
CA LYS A 231 9.24 0.57 32.57
C LYS A 231 8.69 1.84 31.89
N VAL A 232 7.50 1.77 31.32
CA VAL A 232 6.88 2.88 30.60
C VAL A 232 5.49 3.16 31.13
N ASP A 233 5.08 4.42 31.10
CA ASP A 233 3.76 4.88 31.49
C ASP A 233 2.73 4.72 30.37
N ALA A 234 3.20 4.78 29.12
CA ALA A 234 2.40 4.68 27.91
C ALA A 234 3.24 4.19 26.73
N LEU A 235 2.58 3.82 25.63
CA LEU A 235 3.24 3.52 24.34
C LEU A 235 2.75 4.47 23.26
N TYR A 236 3.68 4.91 22.43
CA TYR A 236 3.45 5.48 21.12
C TYR A 236 3.89 4.48 20.05
N LEU A 237 3.05 4.23 19.04
CA LEU A 237 3.35 3.34 17.95
C LEU A 237 3.30 4.13 16.63
N PRO A 238 4.41 4.25 15.89
CA PRO A 238 4.40 4.90 14.58
C PRO A 238 3.54 4.15 13.57
N THR A 239 3.37 4.67 12.37
CA THR A 239 2.76 3.94 11.23
C THR A 239 3.73 2.86 10.72
N ASP A 240 4.00 1.89 11.56
CA ASP A 240 4.87 0.75 11.33
C ASP A 240 4.07 -0.43 10.79
N ASN A 241 4.46 -0.94 9.61
CA ASN A 241 3.65 -1.95 8.93
C ASN A 241 3.72 -3.32 9.63
N VAL A 242 4.86 -3.66 10.23
CA VAL A 242 5.01 -4.91 11.00
C VAL A 242 4.15 -4.85 12.25
N ILE A 243 4.16 -3.73 12.98
CA ILE A 243 3.34 -3.55 14.18
C ILE A 243 1.85 -3.51 13.81
N ALA A 244 1.47 -2.75 12.76
CA ALA A 244 0.07 -2.62 12.32
C ALA A 244 -0.55 -3.98 11.95
N SER A 245 0.23 -4.86 11.31
CA SER A 245 -0.23 -6.21 10.94
C SER A 245 -0.46 -7.14 12.14
N ALA A 246 0.04 -6.81 13.32
CA ALA A 246 0.02 -7.68 14.49
C ALA A 246 -0.38 -6.97 15.81
N VAL A 247 -1.13 -5.87 15.74
CA VAL A 247 -1.64 -5.15 16.91
C VAL A 247 -2.35 -6.06 17.92
N PRO A 248 -3.18 -7.06 17.53
CA PRO A 248 -3.80 -7.97 18.49
C PRO A 248 -2.81 -8.78 19.33
N VAL A 249 -1.61 -9.04 18.82
CA VAL A 249 -0.52 -9.70 19.59
C VAL A 249 0.02 -8.74 20.64
N LEU A 250 0.26 -7.49 20.26
CA LEU A 250 0.70 -6.44 21.18
C LEU A 250 -0.32 -6.18 22.28
N ALA A 251 -1.60 -6.01 21.94
CA ALA A 251 -2.69 -5.74 22.88
C ALA A 251 -2.79 -6.80 23.99
N LYS A 252 -2.60 -8.08 23.68
CA LYS A 252 -2.59 -9.17 24.68
C LYS A 252 -1.52 -8.99 25.78
N ILE A 253 -0.52 -8.15 25.56
CA ILE A 253 0.57 -7.90 26.51
C ILE A 253 0.36 -6.58 27.24
N VAL A 254 0.00 -5.51 26.49
CA VAL A 254 -0.09 -4.17 27.03
C VAL A 254 -1.40 -3.90 27.76
N ASP A 255 -2.53 -4.50 27.34
CA ASP A 255 -3.82 -4.31 27.98
C ASP A 255 -3.84 -4.87 29.43
N PRO A 256 -3.41 -6.12 29.70
CA PRO A 256 -3.31 -6.63 31.07
C PRO A 256 -2.31 -5.84 31.92
N ALA A 257 -1.31 -5.22 31.29
CA ALA A 257 -0.35 -4.34 31.94
C ALA A 257 -0.90 -2.91 32.17
N LYS A 258 -2.10 -2.62 31.67
CA LYS A 258 -2.76 -1.30 31.72
C LYS A 258 -1.92 -0.18 31.13
N ILE A 259 -1.22 -0.46 30.05
CA ILE A 259 -0.37 0.51 29.34
C ILE A 259 -1.20 1.15 28.21
N PRO A 260 -1.56 2.44 28.30
CA PRO A 260 -2.27 3.16 27.24
C PRO A 260 -1.41 3.25 25.98
N THR A 261 -2.05 3.10 24.82
CA THR A 261 -1.37 3.11 23.52
C THR A 261 -1.95 4.19 22.61
N VAL A 262 -1.14 5.11 22.11
CA VAL A 262 -1.51 5.99 21.01
C VAL A 262 -0.76 5.54 19.77
N ALA A 263 -1.50 5.35 18.68
CA ALA A 263 -0.97 4.85 17.41
C ALA A 263 -0.93 5.93 16.34
N GLY A 264 -0.07 5.73 15.34
CA GLY A 264 0.08 6.63 14.20
C GLY A 264 -1.12 6.62 13.24
N GLU A 265 -1.96 5.55 13.27
CA GLU A 265 -3.05 5.40 12.32
C GLU A 265 -4.29 4.66 12.90
N VAL A 266 -5.45 4.85 12.25
CA VAL A 266 -6.77 4.39 12.72
C VAL A 266 -6.95 2.88 12.73
N GLY A 267 -6.34 2.13 11.81
CA GLY A 267 -6.43 0.67 11.75
C GLY A 267 -5.86 0.01 13.00
N MET A 268 -4.74 0.55 13.52
CA MET A 268 -4.19 0.09 14.79
C MET A 268 -5.17 0.31 15.97
N VAL A 269 -5.93 1.42 15.94
CA VAL A 269 -6.93 1.69 16.99
C VAL A 269 -8.09 0.71 16.90
N ARG A 270 -8.56 0.41 15.69
CA ARG A 270 -9.60 -0.63 15.47
C ARG A 270 -9.16 -2.00 15.96
N ASN A 271 -7.87 -2.31 15.83
CA ASN A 271 -7.29 -3.61 16.17
C ASN A 271 -6.77 -3.71 17.61
N GLY A 272 -6.93 -2.67 18.46
CA GLY A 272 -6.63 -2.80 19.87
C GLY A 272 -5.87 -1.64 20.54
N CYS A 273 -5.27 -0.71 19.79
CA CYS A 273 -4.70 0.50 20.40
C CYS A 273 -5.79 1.39 20.95
N LEU A 274 -5.45 2.23 21.96
CA LEU A 274 -6.41 3.07 22.65
C LEU A 274 -6.93 4.23 21.81
N ALA A 275 -6.04 4.96 21.14
CA ALA A 275 -6.41 6.19 20.44
C ALA A 275 -5.40 6.57 19.34
N SER A 276 -5.83 7.46 18.44
CA SER A 276 -4.99 8.11 17.43
C SER A 276 -5.55 9.47 17.04
N VAL A 277 -4.70 10.33 16.47
CA VAL A 277 -5.10 11.40 15.56
C VAL A 277 -4.59 11.01 14.20
N SER A 278 -5.47 10.50 13.33
CA SER A 278 -5.12 9.80 12.09
C SER A 278 -5.65 10.50 10.85
N VAL A 279 -4.87 10.45 9.78
CA VAL A 279 -5.36 10.76 8.42
C VAL A 279 -6.26 9.62 7.92
N ASP A 280 -7.10 9.91 6.92
CA ASP A 280 -8.00 8.91 6.33
C ASP A 280 -7.32 8.20 5.15
N TYR A 281 -6.98 6.94 5.34
CA TYR A 281 -6.28 6.12 4.34
C TYR A 281 -7.11 5.84 3.07
N TYR A 282 -8.45 5.82 3.17
CA TYR A 282 -9.29 5.73 1.99
C TYR A 282 -9.14 6.97 1.10
N THR A 283 -9.21 8.15 1.71
CA THR A 283 -9.00 9.43 1.02
C THR A 283 -7.60 9.53 0.41
N LEU A 284 -6.55 9.10 1.13
CA LEU A 284 -5.19 9.04 0.59
C LEU A 284 -5.12 8.14 -0.66
N GLY A 285 -5.72 6.96 -0.57
CA GLY A 285 -5.81 6.03 -1.70
C GLY A 285 -6.54 6.64 -2.89
N LYS A 286 -7.69 7.29 -2.65
CA LYS A 286 -8.47 7.95 -3.69
C LYS A 286 -7.67 9.05 -4.41
N MET A 287 -7.01 9.93 -3.66
CA MET A 287 -6.10 10.94 -4.22
C MET A 287 -4.99 10.31 -5.07
N THR A 288 -4.48 9.15 -4.64
CA THR A 288 -3.45 8.39 -5.35
C THR A 288 -3.97 7.83 -6.67
N GLY A 289 -5.18 7.29 -6.69
CA GLY A 289 -5.87 6.82 -7.90
C GLY A 289 -6.11 7.95 -8.90
N GLU A 290 -6.54 9.13 -8.42
CA GLU A 290 -6.71 10.34 -9.23
C GLU A 290 -5.39 10.81 -9.88
N MET A 291 -4.28 10.79 -9.12
CA MET A 291 -2.95 11.11 -9.64
C MET A 291 -2.51 10.12 -10.73
N GLY A 292 -2.78 8.82 -10.53
CA GLY A 292 -2.53 7.80 -11.53
C GLY A 292 -3.35 8.01 -12.81
N ALA A 293 -4.61 8.42 -12.69
CA ALA A 293 -5.46 8.75 -13.81
C ALA A 293 -4.93 9.96 -14.61
N ASP A 294 -4.42 10.99 -13.93
CA ASP A 294 -3.79 12.15 -14.59
C ASP A 294 -2.54 11.74 -15.41
N ILE A 295 -1.77 10.76 -14.93
CA ILE A 295 -0.63 10.18 -15.64
C ILE A 295 -1.12 9.39 -16.87
N LEU A 296 -2.13 8.54 -16.70
CA LEU A 296 -2.71 7.73 -17.79
C LEU A 296 -3.36 8.60 -18.88
N ASP A 297 -3.92 9.76 -18.51
CA ASP A 297 -4.46 10.75 -19.43
C ASP A 297 -3.36 11.59 -20.13
N GLY A 298 -2.09 11.44 -19.75
CA GLY A 298 -0.98 12.24 -20.25
C GLY A 298 -0.99 13.71 -19.78
N LYS A 299 -1.80 14.05 -18.75
CA LYS A 299 -1.91 15.41 -18.21
C LYS A 299 -0.69 15.84 -17.42
N SER A 300 0.00 14.87 -16.80
CA SER A 300 1.18 15.13 -15.99
C SER A 300 2.13 13.92 -15.97
N ILE A 301 3.32 14.14 -15.44
CA ILE A 301 4.34 13.10 -15.20
C ILE A 301 4.81 13.18 -13.75
N PRO A 302 5.21 12.08 -13.13
CA PRO A 302 5.61 12.06 -11.71
C PRO A 302 6.61 13.14 -11.33
N ALA A 303 7.61 13.38 -12.18
CA ALA A 303 8.65 14.38 -11.94
C ALA A 303 8.16 15.81 -11.67
N LYS A 304 6.94 16.13 -12.11
CA LYS A 304 6.30 17.45 -12.00
C LYS A 304 5.06 17.46 -11.13
N MET A 305 4.71 16.33 -10.52
CA MET A 305 3.54 16.21 -9.65
C MET A 305 3.99 16.32 -8.19
N PRO A 306 3.68 17.41 -7.48
CA PRO A 306 3.99 17.53 -6.07
C PRO A 306 3.40 16.41 -5.23
N ILE A 307 4.09 16.03 -4.16
CA ILE A 307 3.56 15.10 -3.16
C ILE A 307 2.35 15.76 -2.49
N ARG A 308 1.22 15.05 -2.50
CA ARG A 308 0.00 15.51 -1.85
C ARG A 308 -0.03 15.03 -0.40
N ARG A 309 -0.82 15.71 0.43
CA ARG A 309 -1.03 15.39 1.85
C ARG A 309 -2.46 15.68 2.24
N GLN A 310 -2.98 14.93 3.21
CA GLN A 310 -4.16 15.33 3.97
C GLN A 310 -3.67 16.11 5.19
N LEU A 311 -4.20 17.31 5.40
CA LEU A 311 -3.73 18.21 6.46
C LEU A 311 -4.42 17.96 7.81
N ASP A 312 -5.66 17.49 7.79
CA ASP A 312 -6.48 17.28 8.99
C ASP A 312 -6.52 15.81 9.37
N GLY A 313 -6.22 15.55 10.65
CA GLY A 313 -6.37 14.23 11.25
C GLY A 313 -7.65 14.16 12.10
N GLU A 314 -8.29 13.00 12.09
CA GLU A 314 -9.46 12.70 12.93
C GLU A 314 -9.00 12.05 14.24
N LEU A 315 -9.58 12.53 15.36
CA LEU A 315 -9.41 11.90 16.67
C LEU A 315 -10.27 10.64 16.73
N VAL A 316 -9.66 9.51 16.97
CA VAL A 316 -10.33 8.21 17.11
C VAL A 316 -9.97 7.57 18.46
N ILE A 317 -10.94 6.94 19.12
CA ILE A 317 -10.76 6.31 20.43
C ILE A 317 -11.45 4.93 20.43
N ASN A 318 -10.74 3.92 20.92
CA ASN A 318 -11.27 2.58 21.16
C ASN A 318 -11.80 2.47 22.59
N MET A 319 -13.12 2.51 22.75
CA MET A 319 -13.79 2.47 24.04
C MET A 319 -13.68 1.10 24.71
N LYS A 320 -13.58 0.03 23.92
CA LYS A 320 -13.35 -1.33 24.42
C LYS A 320 -11.97 -1.43 25.08
N THR A 321 -10.93 -0.89 24.44
CA THR A 321 -9.57 -0.85 24.99
C THR A 321 -9.53 0.06 26.22
N ALA A 322 -10.16 1.26 26.18
CA ALA A 322 -10.25 2.14 27.33
C ALA A 322 -10.82 1.43 28.57
N LYS A 323 -11.92 0.68 28.38
CA LYS A 323 -12.53 -0.13 29.44
C LYS A 323 -11.62 -1.26 29.93
N ALA A 324 -10.94 -1.96 29.00
CA ALA A 324 -10.07 -3.08 29.33
C ALA A 324 -8.87 -2.67 30.20
N ILE A 325 -8.25 -1.53 29.90
CA ILE A 325 -7.13 -1.00 30.69
C ILE A 325 -7.56 -0.17 31.90
N GLY A 326 -8.86 0.17 32.01
CA GLY A 326 -9.43 0.90 33.15
C GLY A 326 -9.09 2.39 33.14
N ILE A 327 -8.89 3.00 31.96
CA ILE A 327 -8.62 4.43 31.82
C ILE A 327 -9.91 5.21 31.59
N THR A 328 -10.03 6.37 32.24
CA THR A 328 -11.13 7.32 32.01
C THR A 328 -10.71 8.33 30.94
N ILE A 329 -11.45 8.38 29.84
CA ILE A 329 -11.20 9.34 28.77
C ILE A 329 -11.79 10.70 29.15
N PRO A 330 -11.03 11.81 29.09
CA PRO A 330 -11.56 13.15 29.34
C PRO A 330 -12.73 13.51 28.42
N GLU A 331 -13.76 14.17 28.95
CA GLU A 331 -14.97 14.53 28.21
C GLU A 331 -14.66 15.42 26.97
N GLU A 332 -13.66 16.29 27.09
CA GLU A 332 -13.21 17.13 25.97
C GLU A 332 -12.68 16.33 24.76
N LEU A 333 -12.18 15.11 24.98
CA LEU A 333 -11.76 14.18 23.92
C LEU A 333 -12.94 13.38 23.42
N LEU A 334 -13.81 12.91 24.34
CA LEU A 334 -15.00 12.11 23.96
C LEU A 334 -15.98 12.88 23.08
N SER A 335 -16.11 14.20 23.28
CA SER A 335 -17.02 15.04 22.50
C SER A 335 -16.56 15.27 21.05
N LYS A 336 -15.27 15.05 20.76
CA LYS A 336 -14.65 15.28 19.43
C LYS A 336 -14.26 14.01 18.70
N ALA A 337 -14.24 12.86 19.41
CA ALA A 337 -13.71 11.63 18.88
C ALA A 337 -14.76 10.79 18.14
N THR A 338 -14.33 10.16 17.04
CA THR A 338 -14.98 8.97 16.51
C THR A 338 -14.64 7.79 17.43
N LYS A 339 -15.67 7.06 17.89
CA LYS A 339 -15.57 6.02 18.90
C LYS A 339 -15.74 4.65 18.27
N PHE A 340 -14.85 3.72 18.62
CA PHE A 340 -14.99 2.30 18.33
C PHE A 340 -15.42 1.57 19.61
N GLU A 341 -16.52 0.78 19.51
CA GLU A 341 -17.11 0.03 20.63
C GLU A 341 -16.58 -1.43 20.71
#